data_346b341ea31b1a979edd123e100ac2d3
#
_entry.id   346b341ea31b1a979edd123e100ac2d3
#
_cell.length_a   1.000
_cell.length_b   1.000
_cell.length_c   1.000
_cell.angle_alpha   90.00
_cell.angle_beta   90.00
_cell.angle_gamma   90.00
#
_symmetry.space_group_name_H-M   'P 1'
#
loop_
_entity.id
_entity.type
_entity.pdbx_description
1 polymer ?
#
loop_
_entity_poly.entity_id
_entity_poly.type
_entity_poly.pdbx_seq_one_letter_code
_entity_poly.pdbx_strand_id
1 'polypeptide(L)'
;MTSKVAIEVSKLSKSFKGKIALKNVSCTINDGEMVALIGASGSGKSTLLRHMNGLHLGDVGTVYTFGTVLQSKGKLHSRIRILRSQIGCIFQQFNLVNRLTVIENVLVGNLAKLSILHSILHLFTKEEKFQALAALERVGILEQAYKRASQLSGGQQQRVAIARCLVQGAKIILADEPIASLDPESARKVMELLVQLNRQSGITVVVSLHQIQMVRCYFDRAIALRDGEVMFDGATVELDDKKLNEIYGAAAEELVMRGHGELLV
;
A
#
# COMPACT_ATOMS: atom_id res chain seq x y z
N MET A 1 -9.85 1.62 -25.60
CA MET A 1 -9.28 2.74 -24.83
C MET A 1 -8.02 2.20 -24.16
N THR A 2 -6.84 2.75 -24.44
CA THR A 2 -5.61 2.35 -23.75
C THR A 2 -5.72 2.78 -22.29
N SER A 3 -5.72 1.82 -21.36
CA SER A 3 -5.76 2.10 -19.94
C SER A 3 -4.54 2.97 -19.58
N LYS A 4 -4.78 4.06 -18.86
CA LYS A 4 -3.72 4.94 -18.39
C LYS A 4 -2.90 4.20 -17.33
N VAL A 5 -1.58 4.22 -17.45
CA VAL A 5 -0.68 3.58 -16.49
C VAL A 5 -0.51 4.46 -15.26
N ALA A 6 -0.76 3.91 -14.06
CA ALA A 6 -0.54 4.59 -12.79
C ALA A 6 0.91 4.42 -12.30
N ILE A 7 1.44 3.19 -12.33
CA ILE A 7 2.82 2.90 -11.96
C ILE A 7 3.45 2.01 -13.04
N GLU A 8 4.66 2.36 -13.47
CA GLU A 8 5.50 1.50 -14.28
C GLU A 8 6.86 1.34 -13.60
N VAL A 9 7.29 0.11 -13.43
CA VAL A 9 8.62 -0.26 -12.94
C VAL A 9 9.37 -0.92 -14.09
N SER A 10 10.51 -0.37 -14.45
CA SER A 10 11.32 -0.85 -15.58
C SER A 10 12.72 -1.26 -15.14
N LYS A 11 13.03 -2.55 -15.23
CA LYS A 11 14.35 -3.17 -14.99
C LYS A 11 14.97 -2.75 -13.64
N LEU A 12 14.14 -2.67 -12.59
CA LEU A 12 14.54 -2.21 -11.27
C LEU A 12 15.37 -3.26 -10.56
N SER A 13 16.58 -2.87 -10.12
CA SER A 13 17.42 -3.71 -9.28
C SER A 13 17.87 -2.96 -8.04
N LYS A 14 17.99 -3.67 -6.92
CA LYS A 14 18.42 -3.15 -5.63
C LYS A 14 19.15 -4.17 -4.80
N SER A 15 20.32 -3.76 -4.26
CA SER A 15 21.06 -4.52 -3.27
C SER A 15 21.23 -3.71 -1.98
N PHE A 16 21.20 -4.41 -0.84
CA PHE A 16 21.50 -3.84 0.47
C PHE A 16 22.65 -4.64 1.09
N LYS A 17 23.76 -3.99 1.35
CA LYS A 17 24.97 -4.60 1.98
C LYS A 17 25.36 -5.92 1.29
N GLY A 18 25.35 -5.96 -0.04
CA GLY A 18 25.70 -7.13 -0.84
C GLY A 18 24.58 -8.16 -1.03
N LYS A 19 23.46 -8.08 -0.32
CA LYS A 19 22.30 -8.94 -0.52
C LYS A 19 21.37 -8.34 -1.55
N ILE A 20 21.07 -9.08 -2.62
CA ILE A 20 20.12 -8.66 -3.66
C ILE A 20 18.70 -8.71 -3.07
N ALA A 21 17.98 -7.60 -3.15
CA ALA A 21 16.59 -7.47 -2.72
C ALA A 21 15.61 -7.40 -3.90
N LEU A 22 16.04 -6.83 -5.04
CA LEU A 22 15.31 -6.80 -6.29
C LEU A 22 16.30 -7.04 -7.44
N LYS A 23 15.90 -7.86 -8.41
CA LYS A 23 16.71 -8.25 -9.55
C LYS A 23 15.90 -8.11 -10.83
N ASN A 24 16.21 -7.08 -11.62
CA ASN A 24 15.61 -6.81 -12.93
C ASN A 24 14.06 -6.80 -12.94
N VAL A 25 13.44 -6.29 -11.87
CA VAL A 25 11.99 -6.26 -11.72
C VAL A 25 11.35 -5.29 -12.72
N SER A 26 10.39 -5.77 -13.49
CA SER A 26 9.55 -4.97 -14.37
C SER A 26 8.09 -5.35 -14.16
N CYS A 27 7.23 -4.35 -13.96
CA CYS A 27 5.79 -4.52 -13.86
C CYS A 27 5.07 -3.21 -14.16
N THR A 28 3.81 -3.30 -14.56
CA THR A 28 2.96 -2.16 -14.87
C THR A 28 1.64 -2.30 -14.12
N ILE A 29 1.15 -1.21 -13.51
CA ILE A 29 -0.12 -1.15 -12.80
C ILE A 29 -0.94 -0.05 -13.44
N ASN A 30 -2.15 -0.39 -13.90
CA ASN A 30 -3.03 0.53 -14.57
C ASN A 30 -3.75 1.47 -13.59
N ASP A 31 -4.20 2.62 -14.07
CA ASP A 31 -4.99 3.58 -13.29
C ASP A 31 -6.35 2.96 -12.92
N GLY A 32 -6.71 3.03 -11.63
CA GLY A 32 -7.91 2.40 -11.09
C GLY A 32 -7.80 0.89 -10.86
N GLU A 33 -6.65 0.26 -11.10
CA GLU A 33 -6.47 -1.17 -10.88
C GLU A 33 -6.22 -1.49 -9.40
N MET A 34 -6.68 -2.67 -8.95
CA MET A 34 -6.39 -3.22 -7.62
C MET A 34 -5.55 -4.49 -7.77
N VAL A 35 -4.30 -4.47 -7.32
CA VAL A 35 -3.30 -5.53 -7.53
C VAL A 35 -2.77 -6.06 -6.22
N ALA A 36 -2.74 -7.39 -6.07
CA ALA A 36 -2.05 -8.06 -4.98
C ALA A 36 -0.56 -8.27 -5.30
N LEU A 37 0.32 -7.96 -4.35
CA LEU A 37 1.74 -8.27 -4.41
C LEU A 37 2.02 -9.42 -3.45
N ILE A 38 2.36 -10.60 -3.96
CA ILE A 38 2.50 -11.83 -3.19
C ILE A 38 3.92 -12.41 -3.24
N GLY A 39 4.19 -13.35 -2.35
CA GLY A 39 5.48 -14.05 -2.25
C GLY A 39 5.92 -14.28 -0.80
N ALA A 40 6.90 -15.14 -0.60
CA ALA A 40 7.41 -15.46 0.72
C ALA A 40 8.00 -14.24 1.46
N SER A 41 8.22 -14.37 2.77
CA SER A 41 8.96 -13.36 3.54
C SER A 41 10.36 -13.17 2.94
N GLY A 42 10.79 -11.93 2.76
CA GLY A 42 12.07 -11.61 2.15
C GLY A 42 12.11 -11.66 0.62
N SER A 43 11.00 -11.97 -0.09
CA SER A 43 10.95 -12.02 -1.56
C SER A 43 11.13 -10.66 -2.26
N GLY A 44 11.08 -9.53 -1.53
CA GLY A 44 11.28 -8.20 -2.08
C GLY A 44 10.03 -7.31 -2.15
N LYS A 45 8.84 -7.78 -1.71
CA LYS A 45 7.55 -7.03 -1.79
C LYS A 45 7.62 -5.62 -1.17
N SER A 46 7.96 -5.55 0.10
CA SER A 46 8.08 -4.26 0.82
C SER A 46 9.15 -3.35 0.19
N THR A 47 10.23 -3.95 -0.31
CA THR A 47 11.28 -3.24 -1.03
C THR A 47 10.72 -2.64 -2.31
N LEU A 48 9.98 -3.41 -3.12
CA LEU A 48 9.36 -2.93 -4.35
C LEU A 48 8.36 -1.79 -4.07
N LEU A 49 7.45 -1.95 -3.09
CA LEU A 49 6.51 -0.89 -2.68
C LEU A 49 7.23 0.40 -2.29
N ARG A 50 8.34 0.30 -1.53
CA ARG A 50 9.14 1.48 -1.14
C ARG A 50 9.89 2.13 -2.30
N HIS A 51 10.13 1.40 -3.40
CA HIS A 51 10.65 2.01 -4.63
C HIS A 51 9.53 2.70 -5.43
N MET A 52 8.31 2.14 -5.45
CA MET A 52 7.16 2.73 -6.13
C MET A 52 6.76 4.10 -5.56
N ASN A 53 7.06 4.38 -4.29
CA ASN A 53 6.84 5.71 -3.68
C ASN A 53 8.13 6.55 -3.55
N GLY A 54 9.27 6.02 -4.02
CA GLY A 54 10.57 6.67 -3.95
C GLY A 54 11.19 6.74 -2.55
N LEU A 55 10.71 6.00 -1.55
CA LEU A 55 11.35 5.91 -0.22
C LEU A 55 12.68 5.17 -0.29
N HIS A 56 12.83 4.24 -1.21
CA HIS A 56 14.10 3.61 -1.57
C HIS A 56 14.51 3.97 -2.99
N LEU A 57 15.82 4.09 -3.20
CA LEU A 57 16.42 4.36 -4.50
C LEU A 57 16.95 3.06 -5.09
N GLY A 58 16.54 2.77 -6.34
CA GLY A 58 17.07 1.65 -7.12
C GLY A 58 18.52 1.89 -7.53
N ASP A 59 19.33 0.84 -7.53
CA ASP A 59 20.71 0.93 -8.03
C ASP A 59 20.69 1.03 -9.57
N VAL A 60 19.77 0.30 -10.21
CA VAL A 60 19.50 0.31 -11.66
C VAL A 60 17.99 0.36 -11.88
N GLY A 61 17.58 0.81 -13.06
CA GLY A 61 16.19 0.86 -13.49
C GLY A 61 15.50 2.20 -13.23
N THR A 62 14.21 2.24 -13.57
CA THR A 62 13.40 3.46 -13.50
C THR A 62 12.00 3.13 -12.98
N VAL A 63 11.44 4.01 -12.19
CA VAL A 63 10.03 3.95 -11.75
C VAL A 63 9.33 5.21 -12.26
N TYR A 64 8.17 5.01 -12.89
CA TYR A 64 7.30 6.08 -13.36
C TYR A 64 6.00 6.07 -12.55
N THR A 65 5.45 7.26 -12.37
CA THR A 65 4.12 7.47 -11.78
C THR A 65 3.33 8.37 -12.73
N PHE A 66 2.22 7.89 -13.25
CA PHE A 66 1.41 8.57 -14.27
C PHE A 66 2.25 9.11 -15.43
N GLY A 67 3.16 8.29 -15.96
CA GLY A 67 4.07 8.63 -17.06
C GLY A 67 5.22 9.58 -16.70
N THR A 68 5.28 10.07 -15.45
CA THR A 68 6.39 10.92 -14.98
C THR A 68 7.43 10.08 -14.26
N VAL A 69 8.71 10.26 -14.58
CA VAL A 69 9.81 9.58 -13.87
C VAL A 69 9.76 9.98 -12.39
N LEU A 70 9.56 9.01 -11.50
CA LEU A 70 9.63 9.21 -10.05
C LEU A 70 11.07 9.08 -9.56
N GLN A 71 11.75 8.04 -10.03
CA GLN A 71 13.18 7.81 -9.79
C GLN A 71 13.83 7.08 -10.97
N SER A 72 15.11 7.33 -11.20
CA SER A 72 15.93 6.65 -12.20
C SER A 72 17.40 6.67 -11.79
N LYS A 73 18.11 5.55 -11.96
CA LYS A 73 19.56 5.42 -11.73
C LYS A 73 20.01 6.03 -10.39
N GLY A 74 19.33 5.69 -9.30
CA GLY A 74 19.65 6.14 -7.95
C GLY A 74 19.33 7.62 -7.64
N LYS A 75 18.54 8.30 -8.49
CA LYS A 75 18.15 9.69 -8.28
C LYS A 75 16.64 9.86 -8.29
N LEU A 76 16.13 10.69 -7.37
CA LEU A 76 14.72 11.10 -7.35
C LEU A 76 14.46 12.23 -8.34
N HIS A 77 13.22 12.32 -8.79
CA HIS A 77 12.74 13.48 -9.54
C HIS A 77 12.85 14.76 -8.71
N SER A 78 13.17 15.90 -9.33
CA SER A 78 13.31 17.20 -8.64
C SER A 78 12.02 17.62 -7.91
N ARG A 79 10.84 17.27 -8.46
CA ARG A 79 9.52 17.53 -7.86
C ARG A 79 8.96 16.32 -7.11
N ILE A 80 9.81 15.52 -6.45
CA ILE A 80 9.40 14.29 -5.76
C ILE A 80 8.28 14.51 -4.74
N ARG A 81 8.25 15.67 -4.05
CA ARG A 81 7.21 16.01 -3.07
C ARG A 81 5.82 16.04 -3.71
N ILE A 82 5.69 16.58 -4.92
CA ILE A 82 4.44 16.61 -5.68
C ILE A 82 4.03 15.21 -6.15
N LEU A 83 4.99 14.40 -6.62
CA LEU A 83 4.71 13.03 -7.04
C LEU A 83 4.25 12.17 -5.85
N ARG A 84 4.96 12.27 -4.72
CA ARG A 84 4.57 11.56 -3.48
C ARG A 84 3.23 11.98 -2.92
N SER A 85 2.78 13.23 -3.13
CA SER A 85 1.45 13.63 -2.67
C SER A 85 0.31 12.89 -3.38
N GLN A 86 0.58 12.28 -4.54
CA GLN A 86 -0.38 11.43 -5.25
C GLN A 86 -0.35 9.97 -4.80
N ILE A 87 0.61 9.58 -3.96
CA ILE A 87 0.84 8.19 -3.52
C ILE A 87 0.67 8.12 -2.00
N GLY A 88 -0.43 7.56 -1.55
CA GLY A 88 -0.67 7.22 -0.15
C GLY A 88 0.07 5.93 0.22
N CYS A 89 0.63 5.88 1.42
CA CYS A 89 1.31 4.70 1.92
C CYS A 89 0.69 4.25 3.24
N ILE A 90 0.36 2.96 3.30
CA ILE A 90 -0.12 2.27 4.47
C ILE A 90 0.93 1.23 4.84
N PHE A 91 1.42 1.28 6.08
CA PHE A 91 2.48 0.40 6.57
C PHE A 91 1.93 -0.59 7.60
N GLN A 92 2.59 -1.71 7.76
CA GLN A 92 2.24 -2.73 8.74
C GLN A 92 2.16 -2.17 10.18
N GLN A 93 3.01 -1.23 10.56
CA GLN A 93 3.04 -0.58 11.89
C GLN A 93 2.20 0.70 11.97
N PHE A 94 1.21 0.90 11.08
CA PHE A 94 0.29 2.03 11.00
C PHE A 94 0.98 3.42 10.83
N ASN A 95 2.15 3.64 11.38
CA ASN A 95 2.94 4.87 11.37
C ASN A 95 2.12 6.11 11.78
N LEU A 96 1.34 5.96 12.85
CA LEU A 96 0.63 7.04 13.51
C LEU A 96 1.50 7.65 14.61
N VAL A 97 1.32 8.95 14.84
CA VAL A 97 1.93 9.62 15.99
C VAL A 97 1.05 9.40 17.20
N ASN A 98 1.47 8.52 18.10
CA ASN A 98 0.68 8.06 19.24
C ASN A 98 0.17 9.17 20.18
N ARG A 99 0.92 10.28 20.29
CA ARG A 99 0.58 11.43 21.15
C ARG A 99 -0.49 12.34 20.54
N LEU A 100 -0.63 12.33 19.23
CA LEU A 100 -1.61 13.13 18.51
C LEU A 100 -2.98 12.46 18.55
N THR A 101 -4.02 13.28 18.42
CA THR A 101 -5.39 12.80 18.22
C THR A 101 -5.52 12.16 16.82
N VAL A 102 -6.61 11.43 16.63
CA VAL A 102 -6.93 10.78 15.35
C VAL A 102 -7.05 11.82 14.24
N ILE A 103 -7.79 12.90 14.47
CA ILE A 103 -7.96 13.97 13.47
C ILE A 103 -6.62 14.64 13.13
N GLU A 104 -5.74 14.89 14.10
CA GLU A 104 -4.41 15.44 13.87
C GLU A 104 -3.55 14.49 13.02
N ASN A 105 -3.60 13.18 13.27
CA ASN A 105 -2.93 12.18 12.44
C ASN A 105 -3.44 12.18 10.99
N VAL A 106 -4.73 12.39 10.77
CA VAL A 106 -5.31 12.48 9.44
C VAL A 106 -4.88 13.78 8.75
N LEU A 107 -4.89 14.90 9.45
CA LEU A 107 -4.49 16.21 8.94
C LEU A 107 -3.01 16.26 8.49
N VAL A 108 -2.14 15.43 9.07
CA VAL A 108 -0.75 15.24 8.59
C VAL A 108 -0.69 14.88 7.10
N GLY A 109 -1.73 14.23 6.55
CA GLY A 109 -1.84 13.95 5.12
C GLY A 109 -1.79 15.19 4.23
N ASN A 110 -2.23 16.36 4.73
CA ASN A 110 -2.23 17.63 4.00
C ASN A 110 -0.88 18.35 3.98
N LEU A 111 0.12 17.91 4.76
CA LEU A 111 1.40 18.63 4.91
C LEU A 111 2.14 18.87 3.58
N ALA A 112 1.91 18.01 2.58
CA ALA A 112 2.50 18.22 1.25
C ALA A 112 1.93 19.46 0.52
N LYS A 113 0.72 19.88 0.87
CA LYS A 113 0.00 21.01 0.26
C LYS A 113 0.21 22.32 1.02
N LEU A 114 0.62 22.24 2.29
CA LEU A 114 0.78 23.40 3.16
C LEU A 114 2.14 24.07 2.99
N SER A 115 2.20 25.38 3.28
CA SER A 115 3.47 26.08 3.45
C SER A 115 4.20 25.57 4.68
N ILE A 116 5.51 25.70 4.69
CA ILE A 116 6.37 25.25 5.81
C ILE A 116 5.92 25.87 7.14
N LEU A 117 5.61 27.17 7.15
CA LEU A 117 5.16 27.90 8.34
C LEU A 117 3.83 27.35 8.91
N HIS A 118 2.85 27.11 8.05
CA HIS A 118 1.55 26.51 8.47
C HIS A 118 1.74 25.07 9.00
N SER A 119 2.67 24.30 8.40
CA SER A 119 2.98 22.95 8.83
C SER A 119 3.62 22.91 10.23
N ILE A 120 4.54 23.83 10.53
CA ILE A 120 5.25 23.89 11.83
C ILE A 120 4.31 24.35 12.95
N LEU A 121 3.42 25.30 12.68
CA LEU A 121 2.50 25.87 13.67
C LEU A 121 1.22 25.08 13.85
N HIS A 122 1.06 23.93 13.14
CA HIS A 122 -0.16 23.09 13.16
C HIS A 122 -1.44 23.90 12.92
N LEU A 123 -1.37 24.98 12.14
CA LEU A 123 -2.51 25.85 11.83
C LEU A 123 -3.33 25.24 10.70
N PHE A 124 -4.27 24.37 11.07
CA PHE A 124 -5.24 23.81 10.13
C PHE A 124 -6.50 24.67 10.07
N THR A 125 -6.95 24.97 8.88
CA THR A 125 -8.17 25.72 8.62
C THR A 125 -9.42 24.91 9.02
N LYS A 126 -10.58 25.59 9.13
CA LYS A 126 -11.86 24.91 9.35
C LYS A 126 -12.18 23.92 8.23
N GLU A 127 -11.88 24.28 6.99
CA GLU A 127 -12.09 23.45 5.81
C GLU A 127 -11.25 22.17 5.85
N GLU A 128 -9.97 22.26 6.19
CA GLU A 128 -9.10 21.08 6.34
C GLU A 128 -9.58 20.15 7.45
N LYS A 129 -10.04 20.70 8.57
CA LYS A 129 -10.62 19.91 9.66
C LYS A 129 -11.91 19.22 9.21
N PHE A 130 -12.75 19.89 8.45
CA PHE A 130 -13.95 19.30 7.88
C PHE A 130 -13.63 18.15 6.92
N GLN A 131 -12.65 18.33 6.02
CA GLN A 131 -12.17 17.27 5.13
C GLN A 131 -11.61 16.07 5.90
N ALA A 132 -10.90 16.31 7.01
CA ALA A 132 -10.39 15.24 7.86
C ALA A 132 -11.53 14.47 8.57
N LEU A 133 -12.55 15.16 9.07
CA LEU A 133 -13.73 14.53 9.67
C LEU A 133 -14.52 13.72 8.63
N ALA A 134 -14.74 14.27 7.43
CA ALA A 134 -15.39 13.55 6.33
C ALA A 134 -14.59 12.29 5.92
N ALA A 135 -13.25 12.36 5.91
CA ALA A 135 -12.42 11.18 5.66
C ALA A 135 -12.55 10.13 6.77
N LEU A 136 -12.64 10.56 8.05
CA LEU A 136 -12.86 9.65 9.19
C LEU A 136 -14.26 9.02 9.15
N GLU A 137 -15.28 9.76 8.75
CA GLU A 137 -16.63 9.24 8.53
C GLU A 137 -16.60 8.17 7.42
N ARG A 138 -15.94 8.45 6.31
CA ARG A 138 -15.83 7.53 5.17
C ARG A 138 -15.15 6.21 5.53
N VAL A 139 -14.20 6.23 6.48
CA VAL A 139 -13.57 5.00 6.97
C VAL A 139 -14.26 4.42 8.22
N GLY A 140 -15.40 4.98 8.65
CA GLY A 140 -16.26 4.47 9.74
C GLY A 140 -15.65 4.56 11.13
N ILE A 141 -14.94 5.65 11.44
CA ILE A 141 -14.35 5.91 12.77
C ILE A 141 -14.46 7.39 13.20
N LEU A 142 -15.48 8.12 12.72
CA LEU A 142 -15.67 9.53 13.03
C LEU A 142 -15.73 9.80 14.54
N GLU A 143 -16.41 8.92 15.29
CA GLU A 143 -16.58 9.02 16.74
C GLU A 143 -15.25 8.92 17.53
N GLN A 144 -14.18 8.46 16.88
CA GLN A 144 -12.84 8.40 17.46
C GLN A 144 -11.99 9.66 17.19
N ALA A 145 -12.49 10.65 16.43
CA ALA A 145 -11.72 11.77 15.88
C ALA A 145 -10.84 12.49 16.90
N TYR A 146 -11.32 12.66 18.12
CA TYR A 146 -10.63 13.42 19.18
C TYR A 146 -9.89 12.55 20.19
N LYS A 147 -9.94 11.22 20.07
CA LYS A 147 -9.13 10.32 20.89
C LYS A 147 -7.67 10.32 20.43
N ARG A 148 -6.76 9.97 21.33
CA ARG A 148 -5.35 9.76 20.96
C ARG A 148 -5.21 8.47 20.13
N ALA A 149 -4.29 8.47 19.15
CA ALA A 149 -4.05 7.30 18.32
C ALA A 149 -3.64 6.06 19.11
N SER A 150 -2.94 6.25 20.26
CA SER A 150 -2.55 5.17 21.17
C SER A 150 -3.73 4.44 21.85
N GLN A 151 -4.93 4.99 21.81
CA GLN A 151 -6.14 4.41 22.44
C GLN A 151 -6.96 3.57 21.47
N LEU A 152 -6.55 3.49 20.20
CA LEU A 152 -7.26 2.79 19.16
C LEU A 152 -6.83 1.32 19.04
N SER A 153 -7.75 0.44 18.64
CA SER A 153 -7.41 -0.91 18.20
C SER A 153 -6.57 -0.88 16.93
N GLY A 154 -5.86 -1.97 16.61
CA GLY A 154 -5.05 -2.06 15.38
C GLY A 154 -5.86 -1.78 14.11
N GLY A 155 -7.07 -2.36 14.00
CA GLY A 155 -7.97 -2.11 12.87
C GLY A 155 -8.44 -0.66 12.78
N GLN A 156 -8.67 0.01 13.92
CA GLN A 156 -8.98 1.45 13.93
C GLN A 156 -7.77 2.28 13.49
N GLN A 157 -6.57 1.97 13.98
CA GLN A 157 -5.33 2.65 13.57
C GLN A 157 -5.09 2.52 12.06
N GLN A 158 -5.35 1.34 11.49
CA GLN A 158 -5.24 1.13 10.05
C GLN A 158 -6.23 1.98 9.27
N ARG A 159 -7.47 2.10 9.74
CA ARG A 159 -8.47 2.98 9.12
C ARG A 159 -8.07 4.47 9.22
N VAL A 160 -7.42 4.90 10.29
CA VAL A 160 -6.80 6.25 10.36
C VAL A 160 -5.72 6.44 9.30
N ALA A 161 -4.86 5.44 9.07
CA ALA A 161 -3.84 5.50 8.03
C ALA A 161 -4.47 5.60 6.63
N ILE A 162 -5.59 4.92 6.38
CA ILE A 162 -6.37 5.05 5.14
C ILE A 162 -6.98 6.45 5.03
N ALA A 163 -7.62 6.98 6.09
CA ALA A 163 -8.18 8.33 6.09
C ALA A 163 -7.11 9.40 5.81
N ARG A 164 -5.89 9.22 6.31
CA ARG A 164 -4.74 10.07 6.00
C ARG A 164 -4.42 10.09 4.50
N CYS A 165 -4.47 8.92 3.82
CA CYS A 165 -4.29 8.85 2.37
C CYS A 165 -5.41 9.59 1.61
N LEU A 166 -6.65 9.53 2.10
CA LEU A 166 -7.79 10.25 1.50
C LEU A 166 -7.61 11.76 1.59
N VAL A 167 -7.28 12.29 2.77
CA VAL A 167 -7.03 13.73 2.97
C VAL A 167 -5.82 14.22 2.16
N GLN A 168 -4.79 13.39 2.02
CA GLN A 168 -3.66 13.64 1.11
C GLN A 168 -4.14 13.83 -0.35
N GLY A 169 -5.29 13.27 -0.73
CA GLY A 169 -5.79 13.21 -2.11
C GLY A 169 -5.02 12.20 -2.96
N ALA A 170 -4.62 11.10 -2.33
CA ALA A 170 -3.89 10.04 -3.00
C ALA A 170 -4.71 9.43 -4.15
N LYS A 171 -4.09 9.28 -5.31
CA LYS A 171 -4.62 8.57 -6.48
C LYS A 171 -4.16 7.11 -6.50
N ILE A 172 -3.08 6.82 -5.79
CA ILE A 172 -2.50 5.49 -5.62
C ILE A 172 -2.37 5.23 -4.12
N ILE A 173 -2.76 4.05 -3.66
CA ILE A 173 -2.51 3.56 -2.31
C ILE A 173 -1.60 2.34 -2.41
N LEU A 174 -0.44 2.42 -1.75
CA LEU A 174 0.51 1.33 -1.58
C LEU A 174 0.40 0.84 -0.14
N ALA A 175 -0.10 -0.37 0.06
CA ALA A 175 -0.32 -0.96 1.38
C ALA A 175 0.64 -2.15 1.60
N ASP A 176 1.56 -1.99 2.55
CA ASP A 176 2.55 -3.00 2.91
C ASP A 176 2.03 -3.81 4.11
N GLU A 177 1.53 -5.02 3.84
CA GLU A 177 0.94 -5.94 4.81
C GLU A 177 -0.11 -5.30 5.74
N PRO A 178 -1.15 -4.63 5.19
CA PRO A 178 -2.04 -3.79 5.97
C PRO A 178 -2.91 -4.54 6.99
N ILE A 179 -2.95 -5.87 6.92
CA ILE A 179 -3.81 -6.72 7.76
C ILE A 179 -3.02 -7.73 8.61
N ALA A 180 -1.68 -7.75 8.54
CA ALA A 180 -0.86 -8.81 9.13
C ALA A 180 -0.97 -8.94 10.65
N SER A 181 -1.29 -7.86 11.35
CA SER A 181 -1.40 -7.81 12.82
C SER A 181 -2.83 -7.56 13.33
N LEU A 182 -3.83 -7.81 12.49
CA LEU A 182 -5.23 -7.58 12.79
C LEU A 182 -5.95 -8.91 13.07
N ASP A 183 -6.99 -8.84 13.90
CA ASP A 183 -7.97 -9.90 14.02
C ASP A 183 -8.73 -10.09 12.69
N PRO A 184 -9.34 -11.28 12.45
CA PRO A 184 -9.98 -11.58 11.16
C PRO A 184 -11.08 -10.58 10.77
N GLU A 185 -11.88 -10.11 11.73
CA GLU A 185 -12.97 -9.15 11.44
C GLU A 185 -12.41 -7.77 11.05
N SER A 186 -11.40 -7.30 11.78
CA SER A 186 -10.71 -6.04 11.45
C SER A 186 -9.99 -6.12 10.11
N ALA A 187 -9.35 -7.25 9.80
CA ALA A 187 -8.70 -7.50 8.52
C ALA A 187 -9.71 -7.42 7.36
N ARG A 188 -10.86 -8.09 7.49
CA ARG A 188 -11.96 -8.04 6.51
C ARG A 188 -12.44 -6.61 6.28
N LYS A 189 -12.74 -5.86 7.35
CA LYS A 189 -13.19 -4.46 7.26
C LYS A 189 -12.19 -3.55 6.54
N VAL A 190 -10.89 -3.74 6.79
CA VAL A 190 -9.83 -2.98 6.11
C VAL A 190 -9.77 -3.32 4.63
N MET A 191 -9.86 -4.61 4.26
CA MET A 191 -9.85 -5.03 2.85
C MET A 191 -11.09 -4.53 2.10
N GLU A 192 -12.29 -4.67 2.68
CA GLU A 192 -13.54 -4.16 2.11
C GLU A 192 -13.48 -2.65 1.87
N LEU A 193 -12.89 -1.91 2.81
CA LEU A 193 -12.69 -0.47 2.66
C LEU A 193 -11.76 -0.14 1.48
N LEU A 194 -10.65 -0.85 1.32
CA LEU A 194 -9.75 -0.65 0.17
C LEU A 194 -10.44 -0.97 -1.16
N VAL A 195 -11.23 -2.04 -1.22
CA VAL A 195 -12.06 -2.38 -2.39
C VAL A 195 -13.08 -1.28 -2.68
N GLN A 196 -13.77 -0.79 -1.65
CA GLN A 196 -14.73 0.30 -1.79
C GLN A 196 -14.08 1.57 -2.35
N LEU A 197 -12.91 1.95 -1.84
CA LEU A 197 -12.15 3.10 -2.32
C LEU A 197 -11.70 2.94 -3.77
N ASN A 198 -11.24 1.74 -4.14
CA ASN A 198 -10.89 1.43 -5.52
C ASN A 198 -12.11 1.57 -6.44
N ARG A 199 -13.21 0.85 -6.14
CA ARG A 199 -14.40 0.81 -7.01
C ARG A 199 -15.15 2.13 -7.11
N GLN A 200 -15.32 2.85 -5.98
CA GLN A 200 -16.13 4.08 -5.95
C GLN A 200 -15.35 5.33 -6.32
N SER A 201 -14.04 5.36 -6.06
CA SER A 201 -13.21 6.56 -6.26
C SER A 201 -12.16 6.38 -7.35
N GLY A 202 -12.06 5.21 -7.98
CA GLY A 202 -11.06 4.92 -9.00
C GLY A 202 -9.62 4.99 -8.48
N ILE A 203 -9.41 4.85 -7.16
CA ILE A 203 -8.06 4.87 -6.58
C ILE A 203 -7.35 3.58 -6.97
N THR A 204 -6.15 3.68 -7.53
CA THR A 204 -5.27 2.54 -7.77
C THR A 204 -4.78 1.97 -6.44
N VAL A 205 -4.87 0.66 -6.23
CA VAL A 205 -4.48 0.04 -4.95
C VAL A 205 -3.50 -1.11 -5.20
N VAL A 206 -2.36 -1.08 -4.51
CA VAL A 206 -1.38 -2.17 -4.51
C VAL A 206 -1.20 -2.64 -3.08
N VAL A 207 -1.49 -3.91 -2.81
CA VAL A 207 -1.45 -4.47 -1.46
C VAL A 207 -0.49 -5.64 -1.41
N SER A 208 0.52 -5.61 -0.55
CA SER A 208 1.31 -6.80 -0.25
C SER A 208 0.56 -7.68 0.75
N LEU A 209 0.45 -8.97 0.43
CA LEU A 209 -0.24 -9.97 1.24
C LEU A 209 0.53 -11.28 1.29
N HIS A 210 0.37 -12.00 2.42
CA HIS A 210 0.83 -13.38 2.56
C HIS A 210 -0.32 -14.39 2.45
N GLN A 211 -1.55 -13.98 2.75
CA GLN A 211 -2.73 -14.84 2.82
C GLN A 211 -3.35 -15.00 1.43
N ILE A 212 -3.12 -16.14 0.78
CA ILE A 212 -3.61 -16.42 -0.60
C ILE A 212 -5.14 -16.40 -0.69
N GLN A 213 -5.84 -16.76 0.37
CA GLN A 213 -7.31 -16.68 0.39
C GLN A 213 -7.80 -15.24 0.26
N MET A 214 -7.19 -14.30 0.98
CA MET A 214 -7.50 -12.87 0.84
C MET A 214 -7.21 -12.38 -0.58
N VAL A 215 -6.11 -12.88 -1.20
CA VAL A 215 -5.79 -12.54 -2.59
C VAL A 215 -6.90 -13.02 -3.52
N ARG A 216 -7.32 -14.27 -3.43
CA ARG A 216 -8.38 -14.84 -4.27
C ARG A 216 -9.75 -14.18 -4.06
N CYS A 217 -10.04 -13.71 -2.84
CA CYS A 217 -11.33 -13.07 -2.51
C CYS A 217 -11.44 -11.62 -2.99
N TYR A 218 -10.33 -10.86 -2.98
CA TYR A 218 -10.39 -9.41 -3.15
C TYR A 218 -9.70 -8.88 -4.41
N PHE A 219 -8.91 -9.70 -5.12
CA PHE A 219 -8.10 -9.23 -6.25
C PHE A 219 -8.31 -10.09 -7.49
N ASP A 220 -8.44 -9.42 -8.64
CA ASP A 220 -8.50 -10.08 -9.94
C ASP A 220 -7.10 -10.37 -10.51
N ARG A 221 -6.07 -9.62 -10.09
CA ARG A 221 -4.68 -9.75 -10.55
C ARG A 221 -3.70 -9.79 -9.38
N ALA A 222 -2.69 -10.63 -9.51
CA ALA A 222 -1.57 -10.71 -8.59
C ALA A 222 -0.23 -10.65 -9.32
N ILE A 223 0.75 -10.00 -8.67
CA ILE A 223 2.16 -10.02 -9.05
C ILE A 223 2.89 -10.78 -7.96
N ALA A 224 3.57 -11.88 -8.32
CA ALA A 224 4.31 -12.70 -7.37
C ALA A 224 5.81 -12.46 -7.48
N LEU A 225 6.45 -12.27 -6.32
CA LEU A 225 7.89 -12.11 -6.19
C LEU A 225 8.51 -13.31 -5.48
N ARG A 226 9.63 -13.79 -6.01
CA ARG A 226 10.53 -14.75 -5.35
C ARG A 226 11.98 -14.33 -5.59
N ASP A 227 12.78 -14.29 -4.54
CA ASP A 227 14.21 -13.97 -4.60
C ASP A 227 14.53 -12.64 -5.33
N GLY A 228 13.62 -11.68 -5.20
CA GLY A 228 13.74 -10.35 -5.83
C GLY A 228 13.35 -10.30 -7.31
N GLU A 229 12.82 -11.36 -7.89
CA GLU A 229 12.37 -11.43 -9.29
C GLU A 229 10.84 -11.59 -9.36
N VAL A 230 10.22 -11.13 -10.47
CA VAL A 230 8.81 -11.40 -10.76
C VAL A 230 8.69 -12.80 -11.35
N MET A 231 7.99 -13.68 -10.64
CA MET A 231 7.75 -15.06 -11.07
C MET A 231 6.38 -15.23 -11.74
N PHE A 232 5.44 -14.35 -11.42
CA PHE A 232 4.09 -14.39 -11.96
C PHE A 232 3.52 -12.97 -11.99
N ASP A 233 2.79 -12.67 -13.05
CA ASP A 233 2.00 -11.44 -13.22
C ASP A 233 0.79 -11.79 -14.07
N GLY A 234 -0.38 -11.95 -13.44
CA GLY A 234 -1.58 -12.45 -14.13
C GLY A 234 -2.81 -12.51 -13.24
N ALA A 235 -3.87 -13.13 -13.76
CA ALA A 235 -5.14 -13.27 -13.07
C ALA A 235 -5.02 -14.19 -11.84
N THR A 236 -5.65 -13.82 -10.72
CA THR A 236 -5.60 -14.61 -9.47
C THR A 236 -6.19 -16.00 -9.62
N VAL A 237 -7.12 -16.21 -10.54
CA VAL A 237 -7.69 -17.52 -10.88
C VAL A 237 -6.66 -18.49 -11.48
N GLU A 238 -5.55 -17.98 -12.01
CA GLU A 238 -4.46 -18.78 -12.56
C GLU A 238 -3.45 -19.24 -11.50
N LEU A 239 -3.58 -18.79 -10.24
CA LEU A 239 -2.75 -19.21 -9.11
C LEU A 239 -3.19 -20.57 -8.61
N ASP A 240 -2.85 -21.62 -9.35
CA ASP A 240 -2.99 -23.01 -8.94
C ASP A 240 -1.93 -23.44 -7.90
N ASP A 241 -2.09 -24.61 -7.31
CA ASP A 241 -1.18 -25.12 -6.29
C ASP A 241 0.25 -25.32 -6.82
N LYS A 242 0.40 -25.62 -8.11
CA LYS A 242 1.70 -25.75 -8.76
C LYS A 242 2.43 -24.40 -8.79
N LYS A 243 1.76 -23.34 -9.25
CA LYS A 243 2.31 -21.97 -9.27
C LYS A 243 2.60 -21.47 -7.85
N LEU A 244 1.71 -21.77 -6.88
CA LEU A 244 1.95 -21.42 -5.49
C LEU A 244 3.21 -22.13 -4.93
N ASN A 245 3.40 -23.41 -5.25
CA ASN A 245 4.61 -24.13 -4.88
C ASN A 245 5.87 -23.52 -5.55
N GLU A 246 5.79 -23.09 -6.80
CA GLU A 246 6.88 -22.41 -7.48
C GLU A 246 7.21 -21.05 -6.83
N ILE A 247 6.21 -20.29 -6.39
CA ILE A 247 6.38 -18.95 -5.76
C ILE A 247 6.89 -19.06 -4.33
N TYR A 248 6.32 -19.96 -3.53
CA TYR A 248 6.57 -20.04 -2.08
C TYR A 248 7.54 -21.16 -1.69
N GLY A 249 7.81 -22.14 -2.58
CA GLY A 249 8.66 -23.30 -2.28
C GLY A 249 8.10 -24.12 -1.11
N ALA A 250 8.96 -24.57 -0.21
CA ALA A 250 8.56 -25.38 0.96
C ALA A 250 7.54 -24.67 1.88
N ALA A 251 7.43 -23.35 1.84
CA ALA A 251 6.42 -22.61 2.62
C ALA A 251 5.00 -22.67 2.02
N ALA A 252 4.83 -23.24 0.82
CA ALA A 252 3.53 -23.33 0.17
C ALA A 252 2.58 -24.26 0.92
N GLU A 253 3.07 -25.37 1.46
CA GLU A 253 2.25 -26.34 2.20
C GLU A 253 1.62 -25.72 3.46
N GLU A 254 2.35 -24.88 4.20
CA GLU A 254 1.81 -24.16 5.36
C GLU A 254 0.71 -23.17 4.97
N LEU A 255 0.83 -22.51 3.81
CA LEU A 255 -0.14 -21.54 3.33
C LEU A 255 -1.44 -22.20 2.83
N VAL A 256 -1.34 -23.38 2.20
CA VAL A 256 -2.48 -24.16 1.74
C VAL A 256 -3.20 -24.83 2.92
N MET A 257 -2.45 -25.39 3.89
CA MET A 257 -3.06 -26.06 5.06
C MET A 257 -3.75 -25.08 6.03
N ARG A 258 -3.19 -23.91 6.29
CA ARG A 258 -3.86 -22.87 7.09
C ARG A 258 -5.16 -22.39 6.45
N GLY A 259 -5.26 -22.50 5.12
CA GLY A 259 -6.44 -22.14 4.37
C GLY A 259 -7.63 -23.05 4.50
N HIS A 260 -7.47 -24.29 4.89
CA HIS A 260 -8.57 -25.25 5.08
C HIS A 260 -9.14 -25.25 6.50
N GLY A 261 -8.43 -24.67 7.48
CA GLY A 261 -8.82 -24.69 8.89
C GLY A 261 -9.67 -23.52 9.37
N GLU A 262 -9.71 -22.39 8.67
CA GLU A 262 -10.38 -21.16 9.16
C GLU A 262 -11.77 -20.88 8.50
N LEU A 263 -12.25 -21.75 7.63
CA LEU A 263 -13.57 -21.62 6.99
C LEU A 263 -14.70 -22.45 7.69
N LEU A 264 -14.41 -23.03 8.86
CA LEU A 264 -15.38 -23.88 9.61
C LEU A 264 -15.62 -23.37 11.04
N VAL A 265 -15.77 -22.07 11.26
CA VAL A 265 -16.44 -21.55 12.47
C VAL A 265 -17.24 -20.29 12.11
#